data_252ced7a441a9fa7874de22a503f88b3
#
_entry.id   252ced7a441a9fa7874de22a503f88b3
#
_cell.length_a   1.000
_cell.length_b   1.000
_cell.length_c   1.000
_cell.angle_alpha   90.00
_cell.angle_beta   90.00
_cell.angle_gamma   90.00
#
_symmetry.space_group_name_H-M   'P 1'
#
loop_
_entity.id
_entity.type
_entity.pdbx_description
1 polymer ?
#
loop_
_entity_poly.entity_id
_entity_poly.type
_entity_poly.pdbx_seq_one_letter_code
_entity_poly.pdbx_strand_id
1 'polypeptide(L)'
;PGVLTTVLFCPDDLQILKAGAAGRRKLLDTALCQLRPGYAAALAEYRKLYDSKSRILKDYHEQPSLLDPLPEFNYRMAQVGAILISYRARYLRELSAQAGQFHAEFSGGKETLRLRYQTVSTVTDPFAEKKTIFQQLLDHQQSHYRAELESGQCLSGPHKDDFEAELDGLSVKAFGSQG
;
A
#
# COMPACT_ATOMS: atom_id res chain seq x y z
N PRO A 1 -16.83 16.09 -1.67
CA PRO A 1 -15.46 16.04 -1.12
C PRO A 1 -14.66 17.19 -1.73
N GLY A 2 -13.93 17.94 -0.89
CA GLY A 2 -12.80 18.70 -1.35
C GLY A 2 -12.99 20.15 -1.75
N VAL A 3 -13.73 20.95 -0.97
CA VAL A 3 -13.64 22.41 -1.08
C VAL A 3 -12.33 22.94 -0.43
N LEU A 4 -11.78 22.20 0.51
CA LEU A 4 -10.54 22.53 1.20
C LEU A 4 -9.66 21.28 1.36
N THR A 5 -8.41 21.36 0.91
CA THR A 5 -7.37 20.37 1.20
C THR A 5 -6.47 20.94 2.30
N THR A 6 -6.32 20.21 3.40
CA THR A 6 -5.50 20.63 4.53
C THR A 6 -4.36 19.65 4.76
N VAL A 7 -3.19 20.18 5.10
CA VAL A 7 -2.06 19.42 5.61
C VAL A 7 -1.82 19.86 7.03
N LEU A 8 -1.95 18.94 7.97
CA LEU A 8 -1.57 19.13 9.36
C LEU A 8 -0.25 18.39 9.58
N PHE A 9 0.76 19.10 10.05
CA PHE A 9 2.02 18.52 10.50
C PHE A 9 2.08 18.56 12.02
N CYS A 10 2.37 17.42 12.63
CA CYS A 10 2.59 17.33 14.08
C CYS A 10 3.92 16.60 14.36
N PRO A 11 4.50 16.76 15.57
CA PRO A 11 5.77 16.12 15.91
C PRO A 11 5.77 14.60 15.74
N ASP A 12 4.61 13.94 15.89
CA ASP A 12 4.48 12.48 15.68
C ASP A 12 4.68 12.08 14.23
N ASP A 13 4.46 12.99 13.26
CA ASP A 13 4.67 12.72 11.84
C ASP A 13 6.15 12.49 11.50
N LEU A 14 7.08 13.01 12.31
CA LEU A 14 8.52 12.73 12.20
C LEU A 14 8.83 11.24 12.40
N GLN A 15 7.97 10.52 13.11
CA GLN A 15 8.14 9.09 13.33
C GLN A 15 7.62 8.22 12.18
N ILE A 16 6.94 8.78 11.19
CA ILE A 16 6.29 8.00 10.11
C ILE A 16 7.29 7.10 9.38
N LEU A 17 8.48 7.61 9.09
CA LEU A 17 9.52 6.83 8.40
C LEU A 17 10.06 5.68 9.27
N LYS A 18 10.09 5.87 10.59
CA LYS A 18 10.52 4.86 11.58
C LYS A 18 9.37 3.96 12.03
N ALA A 19 8.14 4.40 11.87
CA ALA A 19 6.94 3.64 12.19
C ALA A 19 6.79 2.41 11.28
N GLY A 20 5.91 1.48 11.68
CA GLY A 20 5.58 0.33 10.85
C GLY A 20 4.87 0.71 9.53
N ALA A 21 4.82 -0.23 8.60
CA ALA A 21 4.17 -0.07 7.29
C ALA A 21 2.72 0.46 7.37
N ALA A 22 2.00 0.16 8.44
CA ALA A 22 0.63 0.64 8.65
C ALA A 22 0.56 2.17 8.74
N GLY A 23 1.49 2.82 9.44
CA GLY A 23 1.58 4.29 9.53
C GLY A 23 1.87 4.91 8.16
N ARG A 24 2.82 4.35 7.42
CA ARG A 24 3.18 4.82 6.08
C ARG A 24 2.03 4.66 5.08
N ARG A 25 1.31 3.53 5.12
CA ARG A 25 0.09 3.36 4.30
C ARG A 25 -0.98 4.39 4.68
N LYS A 26 -1.19 4.64 5.98
CA LYS A 26 -2.17 5.63 6.44
C LYS A 26 -1.85 7.03 5.90
N LEU A 27 -0.57 7.43 5.85
CA LEU A 27 -0.15 8.70 5.24
C LEU A 27 -0.58 8.79 3.77
N LEU A 28 -0.23 7.77 2.95
CA LEU A 28 -0.61 7.71 1.53
C LEU A 28 -2.12 7.72 1.35
N ASP A 29 -2.84 6.91 2.13
CA ASP A 29 -4.29 6.79 2.03
C ASP A 29 -4.98 8.10 2.40
N THR A 30 -4.51 8.80 3.44
CA THR A 30 -5.07 10.08 3.87
C THR A 30 -4.91 11.13 2.77
N ALA A 31 -3.71 11.27 2.22
CA ALA A 31 -3.44 12.22 1.14
C ALA A 31 -4.27 11.90 -0.13
N LEU A 32 -4.25 10.65 -0.56
CA LEU A 32 -4.96 10.22 -1.78
C LEU A 32 -6.48 10.31 -1.65
N CYS A 33 -7.05 10.05 -0.48
CA CYS A 33 -8.49 10.22 -0.25
C CYS A 33 -8.94 11.67 -0.37
N GLN A 34 -8.10 12.63 0.01
CA GLN A 34 -8.40 14.06 -0.17
C GLN A 34 -8.29 14.47 -1.65
N LEU A 35 -7.30 13.95 -2.37
CA LEU A 35 -6.96 14.38 -3.73
C LEU A 35 -7.76 13.65 -4.83
N ARG A 36 -8.22 12.42 -4.58
CA ARG A 36 -8.78 11.54 -5.60
C ARG A 36 -10.03 10.80 -5.09
N PRO A 37 -11.25 11.29 -5.39
CA PRO A 37 -12.49 10.62 -4.97
C PRO A 37 -12.57 9.15 -5.40
N GLY A 38 -12.07 8.83 -6.61
CA GLY A 38 -12.01 7.44 -7.10
C GLY A 38 -11.10 6.54 -6.26
N TYR A 39 -10.03 7.08 -5.67
CA TYR A 39 -9.20 6.35 -4.72
C TYR A 39 -9.95 6.07 -3.42
N ALA A 40 -10.62 7.06 -2.87
CA ALA A 40 -11.39 6.92 -1.63
C ALA A 40 -12.49 5.85 -1.76
N ALA A 41 -13.20 5.82 -2.90
CA ALA A 41 -14.20 4.79 -3.19
C ALA A 41 -13.57 3.39 -3.27
N ALA A 42 -12.46 3.25 -4.01
CA ALA A 42 -11.74 1.98 -4.13
C ALA A 42 -11.20 1.50 -2.77
N LEU A 43 -10.66 2.40 -1.95
CA LEU A 43 -10.17 2.04 -0.61
C LEU A 43 -11.28 1.56 0.31
N ALA A 44 -12.43 2.23 0.29
CA ALA A 44 -13.60 1.83 1.08
C ALA A 44 -14.13 0.45 0.66
N GLU A 45 -14.19 0.19 -0.65
CA GLU A 45 -14.58 -1.12 -1.18
C GLU A 45 -13.56 -2.21 -0.80
N TYR A 46 -12.27 -1.94 -0.99
CA TYR A 46 -11.20 -2.88 -0.65
C TYR A 46 -11.24 -3.28 0.83
N ARG A 47 -11.47 -2.34 1.74
CA ARG A 47 -11.58 -2.61 3.19
C ARG A 47 -12.74 -3.55 3.49
N LYS A 48 -13.91 -3.35 2.91
CA LYS A 48 -15.06 -4.25 3.08
C LYS A 48 -14.76 -5.68 2.60
N LEU A 49 -14.12 -5.79 1.43
CA LEU A 49 -13.72 -7.09 0.88
C LEU A 49 -12.68 -7.78 1.77
N TYR A 50 -11.69 -7.02 2.25
CA TYR A 50 -10.66 -7.51 3.16
C TYR A 50 -11.25 -8.02 4.47
N ASP A 51 -12.18 -7.27 5.08
CA ASP A 51 -12.83 -7.67 6.32
C ASP A 51 -13.67 -8.93 6.13
N SER A 52 -14.41 -9.03 5.01
CA SER A 52 -15.20 -10.22 4.68
C SER A 52 -14.31 -11.44 4.42
N LYS A 53 -13.26 -11.31 3.60
CA LYS A 53 -12.30 -12.39 3.35
C LYS A 53 -11.60 -12.81 4.64
N SER A 54 -11.20 -11.87 5.48
CA SER A 54 -10.55 -12.17 6.76
C SER A 54 -11.45 -12.99 7.70
N ARG A 55 -12.76 -12.72 7.68
CA ARG A 55 -13.74 -13.51 8.43
C ARG A 55 -13.86 -14.92 7.84
N ILE A 56 -14.02 -15.05 6.53
CA ILE A 56 -14.05 -16.36 5.85
C ILE A 56 -12.84 -17.21 6.25
N LEU A 57 -11.63 -16.63 6.16
CA LEU A 57 -10.38 -17.35 6.46
C LEU A 57 -10.24 -17.74 7.94
N LYS A 58 -10.94 -17.09 8.86
CA LYS A 58 -10.96 -17.47 10.29
C LYS A 58 -11.97 -18.55 10.58
N ASP A 59 -13.16 -18.45 9.99
CA ASP A 59 -14.34 -19.21 10.42
C ASP A 59 -14.58 -20.45 9.55
N TYR A 60 -13.89 -20.63 8.41
CA TYR A 60 -14.14 -21.74 7.48
C TYR A 60 -13.91 -23.13 8.10
N HIS A 61 -13.07 -23.26 9.12
CA HIS A 61 -12.86 -24.53 9.81
C HIS A 61 -14.13 -25.03 10.51
N GLU A 62 -14.95 -24.11 11.03
CA GLU A 62 -16.23 -24.43 11.64
C GLU A 62 -17.35 -24.58 10.59
N GLN A 63 -17.25 -23.81 9.50
CA GLN A 63 -18.23 -23.79 8.42
C GLN A 63 -17.53 -23.81 7.03
N PRO A 64 -17.21 -25.00 6.49
CA PRO A 64 -16.46 -25.11 5.21
C PRO A 64 -17.12 -24.43 4.01
N SER A 65 -18.45 -24.32 3.97
CA SER A 65 -19.18 -23.62 2.90
C SER A 65 -18.86 -22.13 2.78
N LEU A 66 -18.22 -21.53 3.79
CA LEU A 66 -17.71 -20.16 3.71
C LEU A 66 -16.62 -20.01 2.65
N LEU A 67 -15.97 -21.08 2.21
CA LEU A 67 -15.00 -21.03 1.11
C LEU A 67 -15.63 -20.88 -0.27
N ASP A 68 -16.92 -21.19 -0.44
CA ASP A 68 -17.58 -21.13 -1.75
C ASP A 68 -17.49 -19.74 -2.41
N PRO A 69 -17.73 -18.63 -1.71
CA PRO A 69 -17.59 -17.28 -2.27
C PRO A 69 -16.15 -16.77 -2.36
N LEU A 70 -15.16 -17.46 -1.79
CA LEU A 70 -13.78 -16.96 -1.68
C LEU A 70 -13.14 -16.62 -3.05
N PRO A 71 -13.35 -17.39 -4.15
CA PRO A 71 -12.83 -17.02 -5.46
C PRO A 71 -13.32 -15.66 -5.96
N GLU A 72 -14.61 -15.33 -5.74
CA GLU A 72 -15.18 -14.03 -6.12
C GLU A 72 -14.57 -12.89 -5.28
N PHE A 73 -14.40 -13.08 -3.96
CA PHE A 73 -13.69 -12.12 -3.11
C PHE A 73 -12.26 -11.90 -3.59
N ASN A 74 -11.54 -12.96 -3.93
CA ASN A 74 -10.17 -12.89 -4.45
C ASN A 74 -10.12 -12.08 -5.75
N TYR A 75 -11.00 -12.39 -6.70
CA TYR A 75 -11.09 -11.69 -7.97
C TYR A 75 -11.34 -10.20 -7.76
N ARG A 76 -12.36 -9.86 -6.96
CA ARG A 76 -12.72 -8.47 -6.71
C ARG A 76 -11.65 -7.71 -5.93
N MET A 77 -11.03 -8.35 -4.92
CA MET A 77 -9.90 -7.77 -4.20
C MET A 77 -8.69 -7.49 -5.10
N ALA A 78 -8.38 -8.37 -6.04
CA ALA A 78 -7.31 -8.14 -7.02
C ALA A 78 -7.65 -6.97 -7.95
N GLN A 79 -8.90 -6.88 -8.41
CA GLN A 79 -9.37 -5.81 -9.30
C GLN A 79 -9.26 -4.43 -8.63
N VAL A 80 -9.80 -4.31 -7.41
CA VAL A 80 -9.75 -3.05 -6.64
C VAL A 80 -8.32 -2.79 -6.15
N GLY A 81 -7.59 -3.83 -5.78
CA GLY A 81 -6.18 -3.76 -5.37
C GLY A 81 -5.28 -3.16 -6.44
N ALA A 82 -5.46 -3.55 -7.70
CA ALA A 82 -4.72 -2.97 -8.82
C ALA A 82 -4.95 -1.46 -8.98
N ILE A 83 -6.17 -0.99 -8.68
CA ILE A 83 -6.49 0.44 -8.67
C ILE A 83 -5.69 1.14 -7.56
N LEU A 84 -5.70 0.60 -6.34
CA LEU A 84 -5.00 1.20 -5.19
C LEU A 84 -3.48 1.25 -5.42
N ILE A 85 -2.87 0.16 -5.88
CA ILE A 85 -1.44 0.09 -6.20
C ILE A 85 -1.06 1.15 -7.23
N SER A 86 -1.82 1.22 -8.33
CA SER A 86 -1.58 2.20 -9.40
C SER A 86 -1.62 3.65 -8.91
N TYR A 87 -2.58 3.99 -8.03
CA TYR A 87 -2.66 5.34 -7.44
C TYR A 87 -1.50 5.61 -6.49
N ARG A 88 -1.21 4.69 -5.57
CA ARG A 88 -0.14 4.85 -4.57
C ARG A 88 1.23 4.98 -5.22
N ALA A 89 1.55 4.12 -6.18
CA ALA A 89 2.83 4.14 -6.87
C ALA A 89 3.06 5.49 -7.60
N ARG A 90 2.07 5.97 -8.34
CA ARG A 90 2.16 7.24 -9.06
C ARG A 90 2.28 8.44 -8.12
N TYR A 91 1.46 8.47 -7.07
CA TYR A 91 1.52 9.53 -6.07
C TYR A 91 2.87 9.56 -5.36
N LEU A 92 3.37 8.39 -4.94
CA LEU A 92 4.66 8.30 -4.27
C LEU A 92 5.82 8.71 -5.17
N ARG A 93 5.76 8.43 -6.47
CA ARG A 93 6.76 8.89 -7.45
C ARG A 93 6.80 10.42 -7.52
N GLU A 94 5.64 11.06 -7.59
CA GLU A 94 5.53 12.53 -7.59
C GLU A 94 6.02 13.12 -6.27
N LEU A 95 5.62 12.53 -5.15
CA LEU A 95 6.07 12.92 -3.82
C LEU A 95 7.59 12.76 -3.67
N SER A 96 8.16 11.66 -4.17
CA SER A 96 9.61 11.41 -4.14
C SER A 96 10.40 12.48 -4.89
N ALA A 97 9.92 12.90 -6.05
CA ALA A 97 10.58 13.94 -6.83
C ALA A 97 10.60 15.28 -6.08
N GLN A 98 9.46 15.69 -5.50
CA GLN A 98 9.37 16.93 -4.74
C GLN A 98 10.16 16.87 -3.43
N ALA A 99 10.03 15.78 -2.67
CA ALA A 99 10.77 15.61 -1.42
C ALA A 99 12.28 15.58 -1.66
N GLY A 100 12.72 14.93 -2.74
CA GLY A 100 14.14 14.91 -3.14
C GLY A 100 14.68 16.30 -3.48
N GLN A 101 13.87 17.12 -4.18
CA GLN A 101 14.26 18.51 -4.48
C GLN A 101 14.41 19.34 -3.20
N PHE A 102 13.42 19.33 -2.31
CA PHE A 102 13.50 20.07 -1.05
C PHE A 102 14.66 19.57 -0.18
N HIS A 103 14.88 18.25 -0.12
CA HIS A 103 16.00 17.69 0.63
C HIS A 103 17.36 18.16 0.08
N ALA A 104 17.52 18.19 -1.24
CA ALA A 104 18.72 18.71 -1.87
C ALA A 104 18.98 20.19 -1.53
N GLU A 105 17.94 21.01 -1.48
CA GLU A 105 18.05 22.41 -1.04
C GLU A 105 18.54 22.51 0.42
N PHE A 106 17.99 21.69 1.33
CA PHE A 106 18.41 21.68 2.74
C PHE A 106 19.81 21.13 2.95
N SER A 107 20.19 20.07 2.23
CA SER A 107 21.51 19.44 2.37
C SER A 107 22.63 20.17 1.60
N GLY A 108 22.29 21.22 0.84
CA GLY A 108 23.23 21.88 -0.05
C GLY A 108 23.69 20.98 -1.21
N GLY A 109 22.80 20.07 -1.66
CA GLY A 109 23.07 19.11 -2.75
C GLY A 109 23.96 17.95 -2.37
N LYS A 110 24.24 17.74 -1.08
CA LYS A 110 25.16 16.69 -0.61
C LYS A 110 24.51 15.32 -0.48
N GLU A 111 23.19 15.28 -0.39
CA GLU A 111 22.44 14.05 -0.13
C GLU A 111 21.28 13.91 -1.11
N THR A 112 20.97 12.68 -1.50
CA THR A 112 19.89 12.35 -2.43
C THR A 112 18.83 11.55 -1.72
N LEU A 113 17.65 12.15 -1.48
CA LEU A 113 16.49 11.46 -0.92
C LEU A 113 15.63 10.85 -2.03
N ARG A 114 15.25 9.59 -1.87
CA ARG A 114 14.32 8.87 -2.75
C ARG A 114 13.28 8.13 -1.94
N LEU A 115 12.06 8.05 -2.47
CA LEU A 115 10.99 7.22 -1.93
C LEU A 115 10.68 6.11 -2.92
N ARG A 116 10.67 4.86 -2.48
CA ARG A 116 10.42 3.70 -3.31
C ARG A 116 9.20 2.93 -2.83
N TYR A 117 8.23 2.73 -3.72
CA TYR A 117 7.03 1.96 -3.42
C TYR A 117 7.34 0.46 -3.43
N GLN A 118 6.78 -0.24 -2.45
CA GLN A 118 6.90 -1.68 -2.28
C GLN A 118 5.52 -2.31 -2.22
N THR A 119 5.31 -3.38 -2.96
CA THR A 119 4.08 -4.16 -2.98
C THR A 119 4.40 -5.65 -3.01
N VAL A 120 3.39 -6.50 -3.17
CA VAL A 120 3.58 -7.96 -3.23
C VAL A 120 4.53 -8.36 -4.37
N SER A 121 5.33 -9.39 -4.16
CA SER A 121 6.47 -9.76 -5.00
C SER A 121 6.14 -10.09 -6.46
N THR A 122 4.92 -10.52 -6.75
CA THR A 122 4.47 -10.82 -8.12
C THR A 122 4.18 -9.57 -8.94
N VAL A 123 3.94 -8.43 -8.30
CA VAL A 123 3.77 -7.14 -8.99
C VAL A 123 5.16 -6.56 -9.25
N THR A 124 5.70 -6.87 -10.41
CA THR A 124 7.07 -6.51 -10.80
C THR A 124 7.21 -5.05 -11.20
N ASP A 125 6.15 -4.46 -11.76
CA ASP A 125 6.06 -3.03 -12.09
C ASP A 125 4.74 -2.43 -11.62
N PRO A 126 4.74 -1.63 -10.54
CA PRO A 126 3.53 -0.99 -10.02
C PRO A 126 3.03 0.18 -10.91
N PHE A 127 3.79 0.55 -11.95
CA PHE A 127 3.39 1.55 -12.95
C PHE A 127 2.77 0.95 -14.21
N ALA A 128 2.78 -0.38 -14.34
CA ALA A 128 2.17 -1.11 -15.44
C ALA A 128 0.66 -0.79 -15.57
N GLU A 129 0.06 -1.24 -16.65
CA GLU A 129 -1.39 -1.16 -16.82
C GLU A 129 -2.11 -1.90 -15.69
N LYS A 130 -3.25 -1.36 -15.25
CA LYS A 130 -4.05 -1.95 -14.17
C LYS A 130 -4.42 -3.41 -14.43
N LYS A 131 -4.63 -3.79 -15.70
CA LYS A 131 -4.91 -5.18 -16.10
C LYS A 131 -3.73 -6.10 -15.79
N THR A 132 -2.51 -5.65 -16.02
CA THR A 132 -1.30 -6.41 -15.70
C THR A 132 -1.13 -6.56 -14.19
N ILE A 133 -1.27 -5.48 -13.43
CA ILE A 133 -1.21 -5.52 -11.96
C ILE A 133 -2.30 -6.42 -11.39
N PHE A 134 -3.51 -6.37 -11.94
CA PHE A 134 -4.62 -7.24 -11.55
C PHE A 134 -4.27 -8.72 -11.72
N GLN A 135 -3.73 -9.12 -12.90
CA GLN A 135 -3.34 -10.51 -13.13
C GLN A 135 -2.25 -10.95 -12.16
N GLN A 136 -1.24 -10.12 -11.94
CA GLN A 136 -0.15 -10.40 -11.02
C GLN A 136 -0.63 -10.53 -9.56
N LEU A 137 -1.67 -9.79 -9.16
CA LEU A 137 -2.32 -9.96 -7.87
C LEU A 137 -3.10 -11.28 -7.77
N LEU A 138 -3.78 -11.70 -8.82
CA LEU A 138 -4.44 -13.01 -8.86
C LEU A 138 -3.43 -14.14 -8.72
N ASP A 139 -2.32 -14.07 -9.45
CA ASP A 139 -1.23 -15.05 -9.39
C ASP A 139 -0.64 -15.12 -7.95
N HIS A 140 -0.48 -13.97 -7.30
CA HIS A 140 -0.03 -13.93 -5.90
C HIS A 140 -1.03 -14.58 -4.95
N GLN A 141 -2.32 -14.29 -5.10
CA GLN A 141 -3.37 -14.92 -4.30
C GLN A 141 -3.42 -16.43 -4.50
N GLN A 142 -3.29 -16.89 -5.73
CA GLN A 142 -3.29 -18.31 -6.03
C GLN A 142 -2.08 -19.02 -5.40
N SER A 143 -0.90 -18.45 -5.51
CA SER A 143 0.33 -19.02 -4.92
C SER A 143 0.30 -19.04 -3.38
N HIS A 144 -0.43 -18.12 -2.75
CA HIS A 144 -0.54 -18.01 -1.29
C HIS A 144 -1.83 -18.62 -0.72
N TYR A 145 -2.67 -19.23 -1.55
CA TYR A 145 -3.98 -19.72 -1.13
C TYR A 145 -3.92 -20.69 0.06
N ARG A 146 -3.02 -21.67 0.03
CA ARG A 146 -2.85 -22.63 1.13
C ARG A 146 -2.36 -21.93 2.40
N ALA A 147 -1.38 -21.06 2.29
CA ALA A 147 -0.85 -20.30 3.43
C ALA A 147 -1.91 -19.36 4.04
N GLU A 148 -2.80 -18.77 3.22
CA GLU A 148 -3.93 -17.98 3.71
C GLU A 148 -4.92 -18.84 4.51
N LEU A 149 -5.23 -20.05 4.03
CA LEU A 149 -6.09 -21.00 4.74
C LEU A 149 -5.45 -21.45 6.06
N GLU A 150 -4.20 -21.85 6.05
CA GLU A 150 -3.47 -22.32 7.23
C GLU A 150 -3.30 -21.25 8.29
N SER A 151 -3.01 -20.01 7.88
CA SER A 151 -2.78 -18.90 8.81
C SER A 151 -4.06 -18.15 9.23
N GLY A 152 -5.18 -18.35 8.54
CA GLY A 152 -6.40 -17.57 8.73
C GLY A 152 -6.23 -16.07 8.40
N GLN A 153 -5.23 -15.69 7.58
CA GLN A 153 -4.90 -14.31 7.29
C GLN A 153 -4.86 -14.03 5.79
N CYS A 154 -5.30 -12.83 5.39
CA CYS A 154 -5.07 -12.36 4.03
C CYS A 154 -3.59 -12.03 3.84
N LEU A 155 -2.93 -12.69 2.91
CA LEU A 155 -1.50 -12.52 2.63
C LEU A 155 -1.23 -11.73 1.35
N SER A 156 -2.22 -11.54 0.49
CA SER A 156 -2.08 -10.99 -0.85
C SER A 156 -2.85 -9.70 -1.03
N GLY A 157 -2.17 -8.62 -1.43
CA GLY A 157 -2.80 -7.37 -1.82
C GLY A 157 -2.26 -6.11 -1.16
N PRO A 158 -2.82 -4.93 -1.48
CA PRO A 158 -2.29 -3.62 -1.10
C PRO A 158 -2.32 -3.30 0.40
N HIS A 159 -2.96 -4.12 1.23
CA HIS A 159 -2.84 -4.04 2.69
C HIS A 159 -1.46 -4.48 3.20
N LYS A 160 -0.64 -5.13 2.35
CA LYS A 160 0.76 -5.47 2.63
C LYS A 160 1.75 -4.45 2.08
N ASP A 161 1.29 -3.48 1.27
CA ASP A 161 2.16 -2.47 0.68
C ASP A 161 2.90 -1.64 1.72
N ASP A 162 4.04 -1.11 1.28
CA ASP A 162 4.87 -0.19 2.04
C ASP A 162 5.54 0.82 1.09
N PHE A 163 6.23 1.77 1.66
CA PHE A 163 7.26 2.51 0.95
C PHE A 163 8.51 2.67 1.81
N GLU A 164 9.63 2.79 1.15
CA GLU A 164 10.92 2.99 1.77
C GLU A 164 11.48 4.34 1.38
N ALA A 165 12.06 5.04 2.37
CA ALA A 165 12.87 6.22 2.15
C ALA A 165 14.34 5.79 2.13
N GLU A 166 15.04 6.21 1.09
CA GLU A 166 16.47 5.95 0.88
C GLU A 166 17.22 7.30 0.83
N LEU A 167 18.32 7.38 1.58
CA LEU A 167 19.25 8.51 1.54
C LEU A 167 20.58 7.99 1.00
N ASP A 168 21.02 8.53 -0.13
CA ASP A 168 22.22 8.06 -0.86
C ASP A 168 22.22 6.54 -1.11
N GLY A 169 21.03 5.96 -1.33
CA GLY A 169 20.85 4.53 -1.57
C GLY A 169 20.81 3.66 -0.30
N LEU A 170 20.91 4.26 0.89
CA LEU A 170 20.78 3.55 2.16
C LEU A 170 19.39 3.76 2.76
N SER A 171 18.80 2.68 3.29
CA SER A 171 17.48 2.73 3.94
C SER A 171 17.51 3.61 5.19
N VAL A 172 16.66 4.63 5.23
CA VAL A 172 16.51 5.51 6.40
C VAL A 172 16.05 4.74 7.65
N LYS A 173 15.32 3.63 7.48
CA LYS A 173 14.93 2.78 8.62
C LYS A 173 16.12 2.18 9.37
N ALA A 174 17.17 1.82 8.63
CA ALA A 174 18.34 1.16 9.21
C ALA A 174 19.32 2.15 9.86
N PHE A 175 19.41 3.37 9.33
CA PHE A 175 20.49 4.30 9.64
C PHE A 175 20.02 5.68 10.12
N GLY A 176 18.68 5.94 10.11
CA GLY A 176 18.16 7.23 10.54
C GLY A 176 18.44 7.49 12.02
N SER A 177 19.48 8.29 12.32
CA SER A 177 19.68 8.85 13.65
C SER A 177 18.61 9.89 13.97
N GLN A 178 18.35 10.11 15.26
CA GLN A 178 17.65 11.30 15.72
C GLN A 178 18.68 12.43 15.69
N GLY A 179 18.80 13.08 14.56
CA GLY A 179 19.56 14.32 14.43
C GLY A 179 18.62 15.49 14.38
#